data_7a3817b28f8047abab1d0bc7e5b8c9f5
#
_entry.id   7a3817b28f8047abab1d0bc7e5b8c9f5
#
_cell.length_a   1.000
_cell.length_b   1.000
_cell.length_c   1.000
_cell.angle_alpha   90.00
_cell.angle_beta   90.00
_cell.angle_gamma   90.00
#
_symmetry.space_group_name_H-M   'P 1'
#
loop_
_entity.id
_entity.type
_entity.pdbx_description
1 polymer ?
#
loop_
_entity_poly.entity_id
_entity_poly.type
_entity_poly.pdbx_seq_one_letter_code
_entity_poly.pdbx_strand_id
1 'polypeptide(L)'
;MLARDARFQKVMGEGKEISFMNMKLVNTMYGCIDDWLTNCKLSSEPCKNGGYTKKDCSCACPLGTTGANCENLVMSYNDALIQKLTPHSANITKPGEVTSPGYPKFIRLGVIGSTQVIRADKCQRAVVTFQDFQLDDDCDFSYLEIRTDVSVAEGKKYCGTTIAKGTVFKSDKSELIFHYMNKDAEKPDAGYKATFTTEAIPNCA
;
A
#
# COMPACT_ATOMS: atom_id res chain seq x y z
N MET A 1 4.32 14.31 8.64
CA MET A 1 3.34 13.35 9.24
C MET A 1 3.72 11.95 8.78
N LEU A 2 3.68 10.95 9.67
CA LEU A 2 4.00 9.56 9.34
C LEU A 2 2.72 8.72 9.30
N ALA A 3 2.50 7.99 8.20
CA ALA A 3 1.36 7.10 8.08
C ALA A 3 1.51 5.88 8.99
N ARG A 4 0.43 5.45 9.64
CA ARG A 4 0.43 4.23 10.46
C ARG A 4 0.72 2.97 9.63
N ASP A 5 0.21 2.93 8.41
CA ASP A 5 0.57 1.92 7.41
C ASP A 5 1.40 2.61 6.32
N ALA A 6 2.65 2.19 6.17
CA ALA A 6 3.61 2.82 5.29
C ALA A 6 3.18 2.83 3.80
N ARG A 7 2.28 1.93 3.41
CA ARG A 7 1.72 1.87 2.06
C ARG A 7 0.90 3.12 1.72
N PHE A 8 0.35 3.81 2.73
CA PHE A 8 -0.36 5.08 2.54
C PHE A 8 0.54 6.31 2.54
N GLN A 9 1.82 6.20 2.91
CA GLN A 9 2.69 7.37 3.12
C GLN A 9 2.73 8.32 1.91
N LYS A 10 2.78 7.79 0.70
CA LYS A 10 2.91 8.58 -0.52
C LYS A 10 1.58 8.97 -1.18
N VAL A 11 0.45 8.50 -0.65
CA VAL A 11 -0.90 8.84 -1.14
C VAL A 11 -1.69 9.72 -0.16
N MET A 12 -1.12 10.01 1.00
CA MET A 12 -1.72 10.94 1.95
C MET A 12 -1.77 12.36 1.37
N GLY A 13 -2.96 12.97 1.38
CA GLY A 13 -3.18 14.32 0.85
C GLY A 13 -3.53 14.36 -0.65
N GLU A 14 -3.44 13.26 -1.38
CA GLU A 14 -3.81 13.17 -2.79
C GLU A 14 -5.30 12.87 -3.02
N GLY A 15 -6.16 13.15 -2.04
CA GLY A 15 -7.58 12.81 -2.10
C GLY A 15 -8.28 13.44 -3.30
N LYS A 16 -8.62 12.62 -4.30
CA LYS A 16 -9.38 13.02 -5.50
C LYS A 16 -10.88 12.87 -5.33
N GLU A 17 -11.32 12.14 -4.30
CA GLU A 17 -12.72 11.84 -4.01
C GLU A 17 -12.96 11.69 -2.50
N ILE A 18 -14.21 11.88 -2.07
CA ILE A 18 -14.60 11.66 -0.67
C ILE A 18 -14.58 10.15 -0.40
N SER A 19 -13.84 9.74 0.64
CA SER A 19 -13.77 8.33 1.01
C SER A 19 -15.12 7.79 1.49
N PHE A 20 -15.36 6.50 1.35
CA PHE A 20 -16.54 5.82 1.91
C PHE A 20 -16.73 6.13 3.40
N MET A 21 -15.65 6.10 4.18
CA MET A 21 -15.72 6.36 5.63
C MET A 21 -16.11 7.80 5.96
N ASN A 22 -15.61 8.78 5.19
CA ASN A 22 -16.00 10.19 5.36
C ASN A 22 -17.46 10.39 4.96
N MET A 23 -17.92 9.79 3.86
CA MET A 23 -19.31 9.87 3.44
C MET A 23 -20.24 9.23 4.48
N LYS A 24 -19.89 8.07 5.02
CA LYS A 24 -20.64 7.42 6.10
C LYS A 24 -20.70 8.32 7.35
N LEU A 25 -19.56 8.89 7.75
CA LEU A 25 -19.48 9.79 8.90
C LEU A 25 -20.45 10.97 8.75
N VAL A 26 -20.40 11.65 7.61
CA VAL A 26 -21.29 12.80 7.32
C VAL A 26 -22.76 12.37 7.38
N ASN A 27 -23.15 11.27 6.70
CA ASN A 27 -24.52 10.78 6.70
C ASN A 27 -25.00 10.36 8.11
N THR A 28 -24.09 9.87 8.96
CA THR A 28 -24.40 9.56 10.36
C THR A 28 -24.59 10.85 11.18
N MET A 29 -23.67 11.82 11.04
CA MET A 29 -23.73 13.09 11.80
C MET A 29 -25.00 13.91 11.50
N TYR A 30 -25.47 13.89 10.26
CA TYR A 30 -26.68 14.61 9.84
C TYR A 30 -27.96 13.77 9.97
N GLY A 31 -27.90 12.57 10.55
CA GLY A 31 -29.08 11.69 10.73
C GLY A 31 -29.64 11.09 9.44
N CYS A 32 -28.97 11.26 8.30
CA CYS A 32 -29.49 10.80 7.02
C CYS A 32 -29.75 9.29 7.00
N ILE A 33 -28.89 8.50 7.65
CA ILE A 33 -29.05 7.03 7.69
C ILE A 33 -30.32 6.64 8.44
N ASP A 34 -30.63 7.27 9.56
CA ASP A 34 -31.84 7.02 10.36
C ASP A 34 -33.10 7.39 9.58
N ASP A 35 -33.07 8.53 8.87
CA ASP A 35 -34.16 8.94 7.99
C ASP A 35 -34.38 7.95 6.86
N TRP A 36 -33.30 7.44 6.25
CA TRP A 36 -33.40 6.44 5.18
C TRP A 36 -33.93 5.11 5.67
N LEU A 37 -33.49 4.63 6.84
CA LEU A 37 -34.05 3.44 7.46
C LEU A 37 -35.56 3.56 7.68
N THR A 38 -35.99 4.71 8.22
CA THR A 38 -37.42 5.01 8.44
C THR A 38 -38.21 5.03 7.12
N ASN A 39 -37.71 5.73 6.11
CA ASN A 39 -38.37 5.83 4.79
C ASN A 39 -38.42 4.47 4.08
N CYS A 40 -37.41 3.62 4.28
CA CYS A 40 -37.34 2.26 3.75
C CYS A 40 -38.16 1.24 4.58
N LYS A 41 -38.81 1.68 5.68
CA LYS A 41 -39.58 0.82 6.60
C LYS A 41 -38.74 -0.30 7.23
N LEU A 42 -37.47 -0.01 7.49
CA LEU A 42 -36.53 -0.95 8.10
C LEU A 42 -36.45 -0.68 9.60
N SER A 43 -36.60 -1.72 10.42
CA SER A 43 -36.50 -1.63 11.90
C SER A 43 -35.04 -1.66 12.40
N SER A 44 -34.11 -2.04 11.55
CA SER A 44 -32.67 -2.09 11.87
C SER A 44 -31.85 -2.05 10.58
N GLU A 45 -30.56 -1.72 10.72
CA GLU A 45 -29.59 -1.67 9.60
C GLU A 45 -29.33 -3.08 9.03
N PRO A 46 -29.73 -3.38 7.78
CA PRO A 46 -29.47 -4.68 7.14
C PRO A 46 -28.07 -4.82 6.59
N CYS A 47 -27.38 -3.69 6.34
CA CYS A 47 -26.06 -3.68 5.70
C CYS A 47 -24.98 -4.13 6.69
N LYS A 48 -24.21 -5.16 6.31
CA LYS A 48 -23.18 -5.79 7.12
C LYS A 48 -21.80 -5.13 6.93
N ASN A 49 -20.82 -5.60 7.68
CA ASN A 49 -19.41 -5.22 7.54
C ASN A 49 -19.13 -3.72 7.45
N GLY A 50 -19.92 -2.91 8.17
CA GLY A 50 -19.76 -1.46 8.19
C GLY A 50 -20.45 -0.73 7.03
N GLY A 51 -21.22 -1.41 6.20
CA GLY A 51 -22.14 -0.79 5.23
C GLY A 51 -23.21 0.06 5.91
N TYR A 52 -24.01 0.77 5.11
CA TYR A 52 -25.16 1.53 5.59
C TYR A 52 -26.25 1.63 4.48
N THR A 53 -27.50 1.73 4.90
CA THR A 53 -28.64 1.89 4.01
C THR A 53 -28.63 3.26 3.35
N LYS A 54 -28.84 3.32 2.02
CA LYS A 54 -28.98 4.54 1.23
C LYS A 54 -30.45 4.94 1.07
N LYS A 55 -30.67 6.14 0.49
CA LYS A 55 -31.99 6.70 0.18
C LYS A 55 -32.84 5.79 -0.73
N ASP A 56 -32.21 5.00 -1.60
CA ASP A 56 -32.84 4.04 -2.50
C ASP A 56 -33.09 2.66 -1.86
N CYS A 57 -32.91 2.56 -0.57
CA CYS A 57 -33.07 1.35 0.24
C CYS A 57 -32.07 0.23 -0.09
N SER A 58 -31.03 0.51 -0.86
CA SER A 58 -29.93 -0.42 -1.08
C SER A 58 -28.76 -0.13 -0.14
N CYS A 59 -27.84 -1.07 0.02
CA CYS A 59 -26.66 -0.87 0.85
C CYS A 59 -25.58 -0.10 0.10
N ALA A 60 -24.98 0.88 0.77
CA ALA A 60 -23.65 1.37 0.47
C ALA A 60 -22.63 0.44 1.14
N CYS A 61 -21.81 -0.21 0.33
CA CYS A 61 -20.84 -1.19 0.81
C CYS A 61 -19.43 -0.62 0.82
N PRO A 62 -18.65 -0.82 1.92
CA PRO A 62 -17.24 -0.44 1.94
C PRO A 62 -16.42 -1.31 0.99
N LEU A 63 -15.31 -0.75 0.50
CA LEU A 63 -14.32 -1.54 -0.25
C LEU A 63 -13.91 -2.78 0.54
N GLY A 64 -13.68 -3.88 -0.17
CA GLY A 64 -13.32 -5.17 0.43
C GLY A 64 -14.52 -6.02 0.84
N THR A 65 -15.76 -5.57 0.59
CA THR A 65 -16.97 -6.35 0.81
C THR A 65 -17.74 -6.59 -0.48
N THR A 66 -18.55 -7.65 -0.53
CA THR A 66 -19.43 -8.01 -1.65
C THR A 66 -20.78 -8.51 -1.14
N GLY A 67 -21.75 -8.68 -2.05
CA GLY A 67 -23.12 -9.05 -1.75
C GLY A 67 -24.04 -7.83 -1.63
N ALA A 68 -25.36 -8.04 -1.78
CA ALA A 68 -26.36 -6.98 -1.78
C ALA A 68 -26.40 -6.19 -0.46
N ASN A 69 -26.12 -6.89 0.65
CA ASN A 69 -26.09 -6.33 2.01
C ASN A 69 -24.67 -6.26 2.57
N CYS A 70 -23.63 -6.22 1.71
CA CYS A 70 -22.22 -6.21 2.10
C CYS A 70 -21.83 -7.40 3.00
N GLU A 71 -22.52 -8.51 2.91
CA GLU A 71 -22.44 -9.64 3.84
C GLU A 71 -21.13 -10.43 3.73
N ASN A 72 -20.48 -10.40 2.58
CA ASN A 72 -19.25 -11.16 2.35
C ASN A 72 -18.02 -10.24 2.53
N LEU A 73 -17.23 -10.48 3.55
CA LEU A 73 -15.94 -9.80 3.75
C LEU A 73 -14.85 -10.54 2.96
N VAL A 74 -14.35 -9.92 1.89
CA VAL A 74 -13.27 -10.46 1.03
C VAL A 74 -11.90 -10.08 1.56
N MET A 75 -11.74 -8.81 1.97
CA MET A 75 -10.50 -8.28 2.55
C MET A 75 -10.78 -7.06 3.43
N SER A 76 -9.79 -6.61 4.19
CA SER A 76 -9.95 -5.39 4.99
C SER A 76 -10.17 -4.17 4.09
N TYR A 77 -10.89 -3.16 4.61
CA TYR A 77 -11.09 -1.88 3.91
C TYR A 77 -9.76 -1.23 3.51
N ASN A 78 -8.77 -1.26 4.41
CA ASN A 78 -7.46 -0.67 4.14
C ASN A 78 -6.73 -1.39 3.01
N ASP A 79 -6.74 -2.72 2.97
CA ASP A 79 -6.10 -3.48 1.90
C ASP A 79 -6.81 -3.26 0.56
N ALA A 80 -8.14 -3.20 0.56
CA ALA A 80 -8.91 -2.89 -0.64
C ALA A 80 -8.64 -1.45 -1.14
N LEU A 81 -8.48 -0.49 -0.23
CA LEU A 81 -8.13 0.88 -0.57
C LEU A 81 -6.70 0.97 -1.15
N ILE A 82 -5.74 0.24 -0.58
CA ILE A 82 -4.39 0.13 -1.14
C ILE A 82 -4.42 -0.48 -2.54
N GLN A 83 -5.18 -1.54 -2.76
CA GLN A 83 -5.33 -2.12 -4.11
C GLN A 83 -5.92 -1.13 -5.12
N LYS A 84 -6.82 -0.26 -4.67
CA LYS A 84 -7.41 0.79 -5.52
C LYS A 84 -6.42 1.91 -5.83
N LEU A 85 -5.67 2.39 -4.83
CA LEU A 85 -4.79 3.57 -4.95
C LEU A 85 -3.40 3.23 -5.46
N THR A 86 -2.84 2.11 -5.01
CA THR A 86 -1.49 1.65 -5.32
C THR A 86 -1.48 0.13 -5.53
N PRO A 87 -2.00 -0.36 -6.67
CA PRO A 87 -2.30 -1.79 -6.89
C PRO A 87 -1.08 -2.71 -6.80
N HIS A 88 0.14 -2.16 -6.90
CA HIS A 88 1.39 -2.93 -6.81
C HIS A 88 2.04 -2.88 -5.43
N SER A 89 1.39 -2.23 -4.44
CA SER A 89 1.91 -2.20 -3.06
C SER A 89 1.61 -3.49 -2.32
N ALA A 90 2.57 -3.95 -1.50
CA ALA A 90 2.48 -5.23 -0.81
C ALA A 90 3.14 -5.21 0.57
N ASN A 91 2.66 -6.10 1.45
CA ASN A 91 3.38 -6.52 2.65
C ASN A 91 4.09 -7.84 2.34
N ILE A 92 5.42 -7.87 2.46
CA ILE A 92 6.26 -9.03 2.20
C ILE A 92 6.77 -9.54 3.55
N THR A 93 6.22 -10.67 4.00
CA THR A 93 6.53 -11.23 5.33
C THR A 93 7.31 -12.53 5.26
N LYS A 94 7.48 -13.10 4.06
CA LYS A 94 8.22 -14.34 3.86
C LYS A 94 9.52 -14.05 3.11
N PRO A 95 10.67 -14.59 3.57
CA PRO A 95 11.91 -14.57 2.80
C PRO A 95 11.71 -15.07 1.38
N GLY A 96 12.39 -14.46 0.42
CA GLY A 96 12.28 -14.80 -0.99
C GLY A 96 12.66 -13.65 -1.91
N GLU A 97 12.22 -13.74 -3.14
CA GLU A 97 12.48 -12.75 -4.16
C GLU A 97 11.59 -11.51 -3.97
N VAL A 98 12.17 -10.34 -4.19
CA VAL A 98 11.51 -9.03 -4.17
C VAL A 98 11.85 -8.30 -5.45
N THR A 99 10.83 -7.94 -6.23
CA THR A 99 11.00 -7.27 -7.52
C THR A 99 10.16 -6.00 -7.61
N SER A 100 10.58 -5.06 -8.46
CA SER A 100 9.71 -3.97 -8.87
C SER A 100 8.53 -4.49 -9.70
N PRO A 101 7.41 -3.74 -9.75
CA PRO A 101 6.32 -4.08 -10.66
C PRO A 101 6.82 -4.19 -12.11
N GLY A 102 6.50 -5.32 -12.73
CA GLY A 102 6.83 -5.58 -14.13
C GLY A 102 8.22 -6.11 -14.44
N TYR A 103 9.15 -6.15 -13.47
CA TYR A 103 10.49 -6.69 -13.67
C TYR A 103 10.46 -8.13 -14.28
N PRO A 104 11.35 -8.48 -15.23
CA PRO A 104 12.39 -7.66 -15.89
C PRO A 104 11.87 -6.95 -17.16
N LYS A 105 10.58 -6.99 -17.40
CA LYS A 105 9.98 -6.40 -18.60
C LYS A 105 9.51 -4.99 -18.29
N PHE A 106 9.91 -4.05 -19.14
CA PHE A 106 9.31 -2.73 -19.13
C PHE A 106 7.82 -2.81 -19.47
N ILE A 107 6.98 -2.33 -18.56
CA ILE A 107 5.54 -2.26 -18.80
C ILE A 107 5.15 -0.79 -18.92
N ARG A 108 4.65 -0.38 -20.09
CA ARG A 108 4.04 0.94 -20.29
C ARG A 108 2.69 1.01 -19.61
N LEU A 109 2.67 1.19 -18.29
CA LEU A 109 1.43 1.30 -17.51
C LEU A 109 1.12 2.73 -17.05
N GLY A 110 1.82 3.74 -17.58
CA GLY A 110 1.74 5.11 -17.09
C GLY A 110 2.50 5.27 -15.76
N VAL A 111 2.10 6.23 -14.93
CA VAL A 111 2.75 6.45 -13.62
C VAL A 111 2.53 5.25 -12.71
N ILE A 112 3.61 4.59 -12.30
CA ILE A 112 3.60 3.47 -11.37
C ILE A 112 4.19 3.93 -10.04
N GLY A 113 3.37 3.90 -8.98
CA GLY A 113 3.84 4.03 -7.61
C GLY A 113 3.54 2.75 -6.84
N SER A 114 4.53 2.19 -6.16
CA SER A 114 4.32 1.02 -5.31
C SER A 114 5.12 1.13 -4.03
N THR A 115 4.55 0.66 -2.92
CA THR A 115 5.22 0.57 -1.64
C THR A 115 5.24 -0.88 -1.18
N GLN A 116 6.44 -1.42 -1.01
CA GLN A 116 6.66 -2.76 -0.46
C GLN A 116 7.15 -2.61 0.97
N VAL A 117 6.38 -3.13 1.91
CA VAL A 117 6.76 -3.22 3.33
C VAL A 117 7.31 -4.62 3.57
N ILE A 118 8.63 -4.72 3.70
CA ILE A 118 9.35 -5.97 3.91
C ILE A 118 9.54 -6.14 5.41
N ARG A 119 8.88 -7.16 5.99
CA ARG A 119 8.80 -7.33 7.44
C ARG A 119 9.35 -8.68 7.87
N ALA A 120 10.34 -8.64 8.77
CA ALA A 120 10.82 -9.80 9.49
C ALA A 120 10.00 -10.05 10.77
N ASP A 121 10.12 -11.21 11.36
CA ASP A 121 9.49 -11.55 12.63
C ASP A 121 10.07 -10.73 13.79
N LYS A 122 9.40 -10.82 14.96
CA LYS A 122 9.88 -10.18 16.19
C LYS A 122 11.33 -10.60 16.46
N CYS A 123 12.17 -9.65 16.86
CA CYS A 123 13.61 -9.84 17.13
C CYS A 123 14.46 -10.24 15.91
N GLN A 124 13.91 -10.07 14.71
CA GLN A 124 14.69 -10.19 13.48
C GLN A 124 14.63 -8.87 12.68
N ARG A 125 15.69 -8.59 11.94
CA ARG A 125 15.75 -7.51 10.97
C ARG A 125 15.57 -8.04 9.57
N ALA A 126 14.94 -7.26 8.71
CA ALA A 126 14.87 -7.54 7.29
C ALA A 126 16.23 -7.21 6.65
N VAL A 127 16.72 -8.15 5.84
CA VAL A 127 17.96 -8.01 5.07
C VAL A 127 17.62 -8.21 3.61
N VAL A 128 17.93 -7.24 2.76
CA VAL A 128 17.68 -7.32 1.32
C VAL A 128 18.99 -7.16 0.57
N THR A 129 19.30 -8.14 -0.29
CA THR A 129 20.48 -8.16 -1.16
C THR A 129 20.05 -7.98 -2.60
N PHE A 130 20.54 -6.94 -3.26
CA PHE A 130 20.23 -6.65 -4.66
C PHE A 130 20.99 -7.57 -5.60
N GLN A 131 20.27 -8.06 -6.62
CA GLN A 131 20.81 -8.91 -7.71
C GLN A 131 20.86 -8.15 -9.02
N ASP A 132 19.91 -7.23 -9.20
CA ASP A 132 19.80 -6.36 -10.37
C ASP A 132 19.12 -5.06 -9.99
N PHE A 133 19.59 -3.93 -10.58
CA PHE A 133 19.01 -2.61 -10.38
C PHE A 133 19.34 -1.72 -11.57
N GLN A 134 18.31 -1.37 -12.34
CA GLN A 134 18.42 -0.48 -13.49
C GLN A 134 17.15 0.36 -13.62
N LEU A 135 17.25 1.62 -13.28
CA LEU A 135 16.20 2.63 -13.41
C LEU A 135 16.65 3.74 -14.36
N ASP A 136 15.79 4.73 -14.61
CA ASP A 136 16.20 5.96 -15.29
C ASP A 136 17.29 6.67 -14.48
N ASP A 137 18.24 7.32 -15.16
CA ASP A 137 19.31 8.07 -14.49
C ASP A 137 18.78 9.33 -13.78
N ASP A 138 17.60 9.82 -14.19
CA ASP A 138 16.95 10.96 -13.58
C ASP A 138 15.98 10.50 -12.46
N CYS A 139 16.36 10.78 -11.23
CA CYS A 139 15.57 10.46 -10.04
C CYS A 139 14.21 11.19 -9.94
N ASP A 140 13.96 12.20 -10.77
CA ASP A 140 12.66 12.86 -10.82
C ASP A 140 11.63 12.05 -11.62
N PHE A 141 12.11 11.18 -12.51
CA PHE A 141 11.26 10.29 -13.31
C PHE A 141 11.14 8.90 -12.71
N SER A 142 12.25 8.25 -12.34
CA SER A 142 12.24 6.91 -11.79
C SER A 142 13.20 6.77 -10.61
N TYR A 143 12.71 6.24 -9.50
CA TYR A 143 13.54 6.00 -8.32
C TYR A 143 13.02 4.87 -7.45
N LEU A 144 13.94 4.30 -6.68
CA LEU A 144 13.64 3.47 -5.53
C LEU A 144 14.06 4.23 -4.26
N GLU A 145 13.09 4.60 -3.43
CA GLU A 145 13.35 5.13 -2.09
C GLU A 145 13.42 3.97 -1.10
N ILE A 146 14.50 3.90 -0.35
CA ILE A 146 14.73 2.86 0.66
C ILE A 146 14.74 3.50 2.04
N ARG A 147 13.88 3.01 2.95
CA ARG A 147 13.84 3.39 4.35
C ARG A 147 14.22 2.20 5.21
N THR A 148 15.34 2.30 5.90
CA THR A 148 15.83 1.31 6.89
C THR A 148 15.26 1.60 8.28
N ASP A 149 14.95 2.87 8.54
CA ASP A 149 14.25 3.34 9.74
C ASP A 149 12.82 3.75 9.39
N VAL A 150 11.84 3.04 9.94
CA VAL A 150 10.42 3.31 9.72
C VAL A 150 9.90 4.53 10.49
N SER A 151 10.69 5.09 11.41
CA SER A 151 10.34 6.30 12.14
C SER A 151 10.48 7.59 11.31
N VAL A 152 11.16 7.51 10.15
CA VAL A 152 11.31 8.64 9.23
C VAL A 152 10.27 8.56 8.09
N ALA A 153 9.81 9.71 7.63
CA ALA A 153 8.80 9.79 6.57
C ALA A 153 9.38 9.53 5.17
N GLU A 154 10.68 9.81 4.99
CA GLU A 154 11.38 9.70 3.72
C GLU A 154 12.71 8.97 3.89
N GLY A 155 13.08 8.20 2.88
CA GLY A 155 14.34 7.49 2.80
C GLY A 155 15.28 8.08 1.74
N LYS A 156 16.38 7.39 1.52
CA LYS A 156 17.31 7.75 0.44
C LYS A 156 16.77 7.22 -0.89
N LYS A 157 16.77 8.09 -1.91
CA LYS A 157 16.41 7.74 -3.29
C LYS A 157 17.61 7.23 -4.05
N TYR A 158 17.38 6.23 -4.89
CA TYR A 158 18.33 5.60 -5.79
C TYR A 158 17.73 5.53 -7.19
N CYS A 159 18.51 5.87 -8.22
CA CYS A 159 18.14 5.87 -9.62
C CYS A 159 19.32 5.38 -10.48
N GLY A 160 19.14 5.27 -11.80
CA GLY A 160 20.16 4.73 -12.70
C GLY A 160 20.58 3.33 -12.31
N THR A 161 21.89 3.14 -12.22
CA THR A 161 22.55 1.89 -11.80
C THR A 161 23.29 2.05 -10.46
N THR A 162 22.80 2.95 -9.60
CA THR A 162 23.51 3.34 -8.36
C THR A 162 23.55 2.26 -7.28
N ILE A 163 22.71 1.22 -7.37
CA ILE A 163 22.78 0.05 -6.50
C ILE A 163 23.48 -1.09 -7.24
N ALA A 164 24.72 -1.37 -6.87
CA ALA A 164 25.49 -2.47 -7.45
C ALA A 164 24.93 -3.85 -7.01
N LYS A 165 25.10 -4.86 -7.87
CA LYS A 165 24.81 -6.25 -7.51
C LYS A 165 25.58 -6.67 -6.25
N GLY A 166 24.87 -7.30 -5.32
CA GLY A 166 25.40 -7.70 -4.02
C GLY A 166 25.29 -6.64 -2.94
N THR A 167 24.82 -5.42 -3.25
CA THR A 167 24.56 -4.39 -2.23
C THR A 167 23.49 -4.88 -1.26
N VAL A 168 23.75 -4.71 0.04
CA VAL A 168 22.89 -5.18 1.13
C VAL A 168 22.30 -4.00 1.89
N PHE A 169 20.98 -4.01 2.08
CA PHE A 169 20.27 -3.12 2.98
C PHE A 169 19.71 -3.91 4.16
N LYS A 170 19.86 -3.37 5.35
CA LYS A 170 19.34 -3.96 6.59
C LYS A 170 18.42 -2.96 7.27
N SER A 171 17.28 -3.42 7.74
CA SER A 171 16.42 -2.58 8.57
C SER A 171 17.01 -2.38 9.95
N ASP A 172 16.75 -1.22 10.56
CA ASP A 172 17.18 -0.93 11.94
C ASP A 172 16.42 -1.81 12.95
N LYS A 173 15.16 -2.06 12.66
CA LYS A 173 14.28 -2.99 13.42
C LYS A 173 13.80 -4.10 12.50
N SER A 174 12.52 -4.49 12.59
CA SER A 174 11.95 -5.59 11.81
C SER A 174 11.48 -5.19 10.40
N GLU A 175 11.40 -3.90 10.08
CA GLU A 175 10.78 -3.44 8.82
C GLU A 175 11.75 -2.65 7.97
N LEU A 176 11.76 -2.96 6.67
CA LEU A 176 12.41 -2.25 5.59
C LEU A 176 11.35 -1.82 4.58
N ILE A 177 11.36 -0.56 4.14
CA ILE A 177 10.34 -0.05 3.23
C ILE A 177 11.00 0.36 1.93
N PHE A 178 10.48 -0.19 0.84
CA PHE A 178 10.79 0.18 -0.53
C PHE A 178 9.62 0.96 -1.11
N HIS A 179 9.88 2.18 -1.57
CA HIS A 179 8.93 2.93 -2.37
C HIS A 179 9.49 3.14 -3.76
N TYR A 180 8.95 2.41 -4.73
CA TYR A 180 9.28 2.51 -6.14
C TYR A 180 8.35 3.49 -6.82
N MET A 181 8.91 4.39 -7.64
CA MET A 181 8.17 5.33 -8.48
C MET A 181 8.77 5.29 -9.88
N ASN A 182 7.90 5.18 -10.88
CA ASN A 182 8.21 5.41 -12.28
C ASN A 182 7.13 6.32 -12.86
N LYS A 183 7.52 7.54 -13.26
CA LYS A 183 6.62 8.55 -13.82
C LYS A 183 6.65 8.59 -15.34
N ASP A 184 7.72 8.07 -15.96
CA ASP A 184 7.90 8.07 -17.40
C ASP A 184 8.09 6.66 -17.94
N ALA A 185 7.02 6.17 -18.55
CA ALA A 185 7.02 4.86 -19.17
C ALA A 185 7.64 4.84 -20.58
N GLU A 186 8.28 5.91 -21.05
CA GLU A 186 8.87 5.96 -22.39
C GLU A 186 10.28 5.36 -22.45
N LYS A 187 11.01 5.41 -21.33
CA LYS A 187 12.35 4.82 -21.25
C LYS A 187 12.32 3.42 -20.64
N PRO A 188 13.09 2.48 -21.17
CA PRO A 188 13.09 1.10 -20.68
C PRO A 188 13.85 1.00 -19.35
N ASP A 189 13.12 1.10 -18.24
CA ASP A 189 13.59 0.71 -16.93
C ASP A 189 13.41 -0.80 -16.75
N ALA A 190 14.48 -1.54 -16.50
CA ALA A 190 14.35 -2.94 -16.16
C ALA A 190 13.73 -3.13 -14.77
N GLY A 191 13.86 -2.12 -13.90
CA GLY A 191 13.41 -2.19 -12.52
C GLY A 191 14.50 -2.75 -11.60
N TYR A 192 14.07 -3.50 -10.58
CA TYR A 192 15.00 -4.16 -9.67
C TYR A 192 14.57 -5.58 -9.31
N LYS A 193 15.58 -6.36 -8.94
CA LYS A 193 15.47 -7.68 -8.34
C LYS A 193 16.38 -7.77 -7.14
N ALA A 194 15.82 -8.25 -6.03
CA ALA A 194 16.53 -8.44 -4.78
C ALA A 194 16.06 -9.72 -4.07
N THR A 195 16.82 -10.19 -3.10
CA THR A 195 16.43 -11.29 -2.22
C THR A 195 16.27 -10.77 -0.79
N PHE A 196 15.12 -11.04 -0.21
CA PHE A 196 14.82 -10.81 1.20
C PHE A 196 15.21 -12.03 2.03
N THR A 197 15.94 -11.81 3.09
CA THR A 197 16.29 -12.76 4.15
C THR A 197 16.11 -12.09 5.51
N THR A 198 16.29 -12.83 6.59
CA THR A 198 16.20 -12.29 7.95
C THR A 198 17.50 -12.54 8.71
N GLU A 199 17.81 -11.65 9.68
CA GLU A 199 18.95 -11.74 10.57
C GLU A 199 18.49 -11.42 12.00
N ALA A 200 18.92 -12.22 12.98
CA ALA A 200 18.59 -11.98 14.37
C ALA A 200 19.14 -10.63 14.87
N ILE A 201 18.33 -9.91 15.66
CA ILE A 201 18.76 -8.70 16.35
C ILE A 201 19.41 -9.12 17.68
N PRO A 202 20.69 -8.83 17.91
CA PRO A 202 21.35 -9.17 19.16
C PRO A 202 20.64 -8.54 20.36
N ASN A 203 20.51 -9.28 21.45
CA ASN A 203 19.94 -8.81 22.73
C ASN A 203 18.47 -8.32 22.64
N CYS A 204 17.71 -8.77 21.62
CA CYS A 204 16.27 -8.50 21.54
C CYS A 204 15.52 -9.55 22.38
N ALA A 205 14.69 -9.10 23.32
CA ALA A 205 13.83 -9.95 24.18
C ALA A 205 12.33 -9.64 23.98
#